data_4bfb1acce0814675493d1513b30c9d11
#
_entry.id   4bfb1acce0814675493d1513b30c9d11
#
_cell.length_a   1.000
_cell.length_b   1.000
_cell.length_c   1.000
_cell.angle_alpha   90.00
_cell.angle_beta   90.00
_cell.angle_gamma   90.00
#
_symmetry.space_group_name_H-M   'P 1'
#
loop_
_entity.id
_entity.type
_entity.pdbx_description
1 polymer ?
#
loop_
_entity_poly.entity_id
_entity_poly.type
_entity_poly.pdbx_seq_one_letter_code
_entity_poly.pdbx_strand_id
1 'polypeptide(L)'
;GDYSMTLTTSELSTTAIYQLQMEIAPMHYYGDASLYDYDNNSFGFPKGDLSLVRAKTSTPMGAGPYIFKEYSDGVFYTDANPNYFLGAPKNGHINMKETQEADKITGIQSGALDISDPSYSLEVRNQIADINGADGDDGAVITTRLMDYRGYGYVALAAGNVKVGDDPASQESKDLRKAIMTVLSAYRDEGIDSYYGETASVINY
;
A
#
# COMPACT_ATOMS: atom_id res chain seq x y z
N GLY A 1 -22.86 -22.57 -2.10
CA GLY A 1 -23.41 -22.66 -3.48
C GLY A 1 -22.34 -22.24 -4.50
N ASP A 2 -22.59 -22.46 -5.77
CA ASP A 2 -21.60 -22.24 -6.85
C ASP A 2 -21.07 -20.79 -6.91
N TYR A 3 -21.87 -19.82 -6.45
CA TYR A 3 -21.55 -18.40 -6.45
C TYR A 3 -21.68 -17.75 -5.08
N SER A 4 -21.68 -18.53 -4.02
CA SER A 4 -21.78 -18.02 -2.65
C SER A 4 -20.94 -18.84 -1.70
N MET A 5 -20.33 -18.17 -0.73
CA MET A 5 -19.66 -18.82 0.39
C MET A 5 -20.06 -18.14 1.70
N THR A 6 -20.00 -18.90 2.79
CA THR A 6 -20.22 -18.38 4.15
C THR A 6 -18.92 -18.47 4.91
N LEU A 7 -18.52 -17.35 5.51
CA LEU A 7 -17.36 -17.28 6.40
C LEU A 7 -17.88 -17.19 7.84
N THR A 8 -17.40 -18.09 8.67
CA THR A 8 -17.74 -18.12 10.10
C THR A 8 -16.49 -17.81 10.91
N THR A 9 -16.55 -16.79 11.75
CA THR A 9 -15.46 -16.43 12.66
C THR A 9 -15.77 -16.96 14.07
N SER A 10 -14.74 -17.36 14.80
CA SER A 10 -14.87 -17.85 16.18
C SER A 10 -15.25 -16.74 17.17
N GLU A 11 -14.90 -15.49 16.85
CA GLU A 11 -15.13 -14.32 17.69
C GLU A 11 -15.65 -13.15 16.87
N LEU A 12 -16.46 -12.31 17.50
CA LEU A 12 -16.91 -11.05 16.91
C LEU A 12 -15.79 -10.01 17.07
N SER A 13 -15.25 -9.54 15.95
CA SER A 13 -14.30 -8.45 15.91
C SER A 13 -14.85 -7.30 15.07
N THR A 14 -14.75 -6.07 15.57
CA THR A 14 -15.13 -4.86 14.82
C THR A 14 -14.27 -4.63 13.57
N THR A 15 -13.09 -5.24 13.53
CA THR A 15 -12.13 -5.16 12.42
C THR A 15 -12.15 -6.40 11.51
N ALA A 16 -13.05 -7.36 11.76
CA ALA A 16 -13.12 -8.62 11.01
C ALA A 16 -13.21 -8.41 9.49
N ILE A 17 -13.92 -7.38 9.04
CA ILE A 17 -14.08 -7.08 7.62
C ILE A 17 -12.74 -6.83 6.90
N TYR A 18 -11.75 -6.28 7.59
CA TYR A 18 -10.41 -6.06 7.02
C TYR A 18 -9.59 -7.35 6.92
N GLN A 19 -9.89 -8.32 7.80
CA GLN A 19 -9.25 -9.65 7.78
C GLN A 19 -9.86 -10.57 6.72
N LEU A 20 -11.05 -10.21 6.21
CA LEU A 20 -11.74 -10.96 5.16
C LEU A 20 -11.38 -10.49 3.74
N GLN A 21 -10.45 -9.56 3.60
CA GLN A 21 -9.86 -9.23 2.30
C GLN A 21 -9.00 -10.41 1.82
N MET A 22 -9.55 -11.16 0.87
CA MET A 22 -8.89 -12.34 0.30
C MET A 22 -8.96 -12.24 -1.22
N GLU A 23 -7.82 -12.47 -1.86
CA GLU A 23 -7.77 -12.61 -3.31
C GLU A 23 -8.48 -13.91 -3.73
N ILE A 24 -9.21 -13.84 -4.84
CA ILE A 24 -9.79 -15.03 -5.46
C ILE A 24 -8.69 -15.66 -6.32
N ALA A 25 -8.11 -16.74 -5.82
CA ALA A 25 -7.02 -17.46 -6.46
C ALA A 25 -7.52 -18.78 -7.06
N PRO A 26 -7.20 -19.09 -8.33
CA PRO A 26 -7.62 -20.34 -8.96
C PRO A 26 -6.84 -21.52 -8.37
N MET A 27 -7.59 -22.47 -7.79
CA MET A 27 -7.01 -23.61 -7.10
C MET A 27 -6.20 -24.51 -8.04
N HIS A 28 -6.65 -24.71 -9.26
CA HIS A 28 -5.95 -25.51 -10.27
C HIS A 28 -4.54 -24.97 -10.62
N TYR A 29 -4.30 -23.69 -10.32
CA TYR A 29 -3.01 -23.06 -10.55
C TYR A 29 -2.14 -23.06 -9.28
N TYR A 30 -2.71 -22.68 -8.13
CA TYR A 30 -1.98 -22.50 -6.88
C TYR A 30 -1.93 -23.74 -6.02
N GLY A 31 -2.77 -24.76 -6.27
CA GLY A 31 -2.85 -25.98 -5.50
C GLY A 31 -2.56 -27.24 -6.33
N ASP A 32 -2.43 -28.37 -5.64
CA ASP A 32 -2.38 -29.70 -6.22
C ASP A 32 -3.74 -30.39 -5.98
N ALA A 33 -4.43 -30.76 -7.06
CA ALA A 33 -5.74 -31.38 -6.99
C ALA A 33 -5.73 -32.72 -6.22
N SER A 34 -4.60 -33.41 -6.17
CA SER A 34 -4.46 -34.65 -5.41
C SER A 34 -4.49 -34.45 -3.89
N LEU A 35 -4.25 -33.19 -3.42
CA LEU A 35 -4.27 -32.80 -2.01
C LEU A 35 -5.59 -32.14 -1.61
N TYR A 36 -6.61 -32.20 -2.44
CA TYR A 36 -7.87 -31.54 -2.22
C TYR A 36 -8.83 -32.43 -1.43
N ASP A 37 -9.22 -31.99 -0.24
CA ASP A 37 -10.15 -32.69 0.65
C ASP A 37 -10.93 -31.66 1.48
N TYR A 38 -12.14 -31.33 1.05
CA TYR A 38 -13.00 -30.37 1.72
C TYR A 38 -13.38 -30.78 3.14
N ASP A 39 -13.59 -32.06 3.37
CA ASP A 39 -14.04 -32.56 4.66
C ASP A 39 -12.96 -32.37 5.74
N ASN A 40 -11.69 -32.39 5.33
CA ASN A 40 -10.54 -32.16 6.19
C ASN A 40 -9.92 -30.77 6.04
N ASN A 41 -10.63 -29.81 5.42
CA ASN A 41 -10.13 -28.45 5.17
C ASN A 41 -8.78 -28.41 4.44
N SER A 42 -8.59 -29.27 3.47
CA SER A 42 -7.43 -29.29 2.60
C SER A 42 -7.78 -28.69 1.25
N PHE A 43 -7.02 -27.67 0.81
CA PHE A 43 -7.33 -26.85 -0.34
C PHE A 43 -6.22 -26.90 -1.41
N GLY A 44 -5.63 -28.06 -1.61
CA GLY A 44 -4.63 -28.28 -2.63
C GLY A 44 -3.18 -28.03 -2.19
N PHE A 45 -2.93 -27.86 -0.89
CA PHE A 45 -1.60 -27.80 -0.28
C PHE A 45 -1.68 -28.28 1.18
N PRO A 46 -0.57 -28.80 1.74
CA PRO A 46 -0.55 -29.25 3.13
C PRO A 46 -0.85 -28.10 4.10
N LYS A 47 -1.58 -28.39 5.16
CA LYS A 47 -1.92 -27.38 6.18
C LYS A 47 -0.64 -26.76 6.77
N GLY A 48 -0.54 -25.42 6.66
CA GLY A 48 0.61 -24.67 7.15
C GLY A 48 1.80 -24.60 6.18
N ASP A 49 1.76 -25.28 5.04
CA ASP A 49 2.78 -25.20 4.00
C ASP A 49 2.26 -24.46 2.77
N LEU A 50 2.74 -23.24 2.55
CA LEU A 50 2.41 -22.37 1.43
C LEU A 50 3.49 -22.37 0.35
N SER A 51 4.40 -23.33 0.33
CA SER A 51 5.51 -23.38 -0.64
C SER A 51 5.03 -23.43 -2.09
N LEU A 52 3.98 -24.19 -2.39
CA LEU A 52 3.37 -24.26 -3.72
C LEU A 52 2.80 -22.88 -4.15
N VAL A 53 2.12 -22.18 -3.25
CA VAL A 53 1.57 -20.86 -3.51
C VAL A 53 2.70 -19.85 -3.73
N ARG A 54 3.71 -19.86 -2.86
CA ARG A 54 4.86 -18.94 -2.95
C ARG A 54 5.66 -19.13 -4.24
N ALA A 55 5.78 -20.35 -4.74
CA ALA A 55 6.45 -20.64 -6.01
C ALA A 55 5.74 -20.00 -7.23
N LYS A 56 4.47 -19.60 -7.08
CA LYS A 56 3.67 -18.99 -8.14
C LYS A 56 3.52 -17.46 -8.04
N THR A 57 4.04 -16.86 -6.98
CA THR A 57 3.87 -15.40 -6.77
C THR A 57 4.56 -14.53 -7.83
N SER A 58 5.62 -15.04 -8.47
CA SER A 58 6.31 -14.38 -9.58
C SER A 58 5.58 -14.50 -10.93
N THR A 59 4.59 -15.38 -11.03
CA THR A 59 3.77 -15.60 -12.22
C THR A 59 2.30 -15.69 -11.82
N PRO A 60 1.70 -14.60 -11.29
CA PRO A 60 0.38 -14.65 -10.70
C PRO A 60 -0.71 -14.96 -11.71
N MET A 61 -1.73 -15.70 -11.27
CA MET A 61 -2.94 -15.96 -12.02
C MET A 61 -4.16 -15.54 -11.18
N GLY A 62 -5.06 -14.77 -11.76
CA GLY A 62 -6.25 -14.29 -11.08
C GLY A 62 -7.43 -14.16 -12.05
N ALA A 63 -8.58 -13.70 -11.53
CA ALA A 63 -9.81 -13.46 -12.29
C ALA A 63 -10.04 -11.96 -12.55
N GLY A 64 -9.01 -11.13 -12.40
CA GLY A 64 -9.07 -9.68 -12.57
C GLY A 64 -9.20 -9.20 -14.01
N PRO A 65 -9.29 -7.87 -14.20
CA PRO A 65 -9.45 -7.26 -15.52
C PRO A 65 -8.19 -7.37 -16.39
N TYR A 66 -7.03 -7.65 -15.81
CA TYR A 66 -5.77 -7.79 -16.52
C TYR A 66 -5.08 -9.10 -16.16
N ILE A 67 -4.42 -9.69 -17.16
CA ILE A 67 -3.66 -10.93 -17.07
C ILE A 67 -2.19 -10.59 -17.03
N PHE A 68 -1.45 -11.15 -16.07
CA PHE A 68 0.00 -11.05 -16.00
C PHE A 68 0.63 -11.64 -17.27
N LYS A 69 1.60 -10.93 -17.82
CA LYS A 69 2.36 -11.35 -18.99
C LYS A 69 3.80 -11.68 -18.62
N GLU A 70 4.51 -10.71 -18.11
CA GLU A 70 5.89 -10.85 -17.69
C GLU A 70 6.31 -9.73 -16.73
N TYR A 71 7.40 -9.97 -16.00
CA TYR A 71 8.11 -8.93 -15.28
C TYR A 71 9.53 -8.84 -15.85
N SER A 72 9.91 -7.68 -16.37
CA SER A 72 11.21 -7.44 -16.99
C SER A 72 11.62 -6.00 -16.77
N ASP A 73 12.90 -5.79 -16.42
CA ASP A 73 13.52 -4.47 -16.29
C ASP A 73 12.75 -3.49 -15.36
N GLY A 74 12.24 -4.03 -14.24
CA GLY A 74 11.46 -3.24 -13.27
C GLY A 74 10.05 -2.89 -13.73
N VAL A 75 9.55 -3.54 -14.78
CA VAL A 75 8.20 -3.34 -15.31
C VAL A 75 7.38 -4.63 -15.22
N PHE A 76 6.21 -4.54 -14.61
CA PHE A 76 5.21 -5.59 -14.57
C PHE A 76 4.23 -5.36 -15.72
N TYR A 77 4.29 -6.21 -16.74
CA TYR A 77 3.47 -6.13 -17.94
C TYR A 77 2.19 -6.93 -17.81
N THR A 78 1.08 -6.37 -18.28
CA THR A 78 -0.22 -7.05 -18.32
C THR A 78 -0.92 -6.86 -19.65
N ASP A 79 -1.77 -7.83 -20.00
CA ASP A 79 -2.72 -7.71 -21.12
C ASP A 79 -4.16 -7.74 -20.59
N ALA A 80 -5.08 -7.05 -21.27
CA ALA A 80 -6.48 -7.04 -20.91
C ALA A 80 -7.09 -8.46 -20.91
N ASN A 81 -7.84 -8.80 -19.88
CA ASN A 81 -8.58 -10.06 -19.80
C ASN A 81 -9.90 -9.95 -20.59
N PRO A 82 -10.02 -10.60 -21.77
CA PRO A 82 -11.23 -10.53 -22.56
C PRO A 82 -12.43 -11.24 -21.89
N ASN A 83 -12.15 -12.11 -20.91
CA ASN A 83 -13.14 -12.88 -20.18
C ASN A 83 -13.46 -12.29 -18.79
N TYR A 84 -13.07 -11.05 -18.54
CA TYR A 84 -13.38 -10.41 -17.27
C TYR A 84 -14.88 -10.28 -17.05
N PHE A 85 -15.38 -10.68 -15.88
CA PHE A 85 -16.82 -10.83 -15.62
C PHE A 85 -17.63 -9.51 -15.70
N LEU A 86 -17.01 -8.36 -15.57
CA LEU A 86 -17.60 -7.04 -15.76
C LEU A 86 -17.42 -6.49 -17.19
N GLY A 87 -16.93 -7.31 -18.11
CA GLY A 87 -16.62 -6.93 -19.47
C GLY A 87 -15.14 -6.60 -19.69
N ALA A 88 -14.67 -6.73 -20.92
CA ALA A 88 -13.28 -6.47 -21.27
C ALA A 88 -12.88 -5.01 -20.95
N PRO A 89 -11.70 -4.79 -20.37
CA PRO A 89 -11.18 -3.45 -20.13
C PRO A 89 -11.04 -2.65 -21.41
N LYS A 90 -11.22 -1.32 -21.32
CA LYS A 90 -11.04 -0.42 -22.47
C LYS A 90 -9.57 -0.29 -22.88
N ASN A 91 -8.66 -0.29 -21.91
CA ASN A 91 -7.22 -0.26 -22.15
C ASN A 91 -6.74 -1.69 -22.40
N GLY A 92 -6.00 -1.90 -23.49
CA GLY A 92 -5.50 -3.23 -23.88
C GLY A 92 -4.45 -3.77 -22.91
N HIS A 93 -3.76 -2.91 -22.20
CA HIS A 93 -2.75 -3.27 -21.20
C HIS A 93 -2.58 -2.16 -20.17
N ILE A 94 -2.11 -2.54 -18.99
CA ILE A 94 -1.60 -1.65 -17.96
C ILE A 94 -0.23 -2.19 -17.58
N ASN A 95 0.79 -1.32 -17.64
CA ASN A 95 2.14 -1.66 -17.23
C ASN A 95 2.47 -0.91 -15.94
N MET A 96 2.93 -1.63 -14.90
CA MET A 96 3.33 -1.04 -13.64
C MET A 96 4.85 -1.00 -13.57
N LYS A 97 5.42 0.20 -13.56
CA LYS A 97 6.86 0.43 -13.58
C LYS A 97 7.36 0.83 -12.19
N GLU A 98 8.39 0.15 -11.71
CA GLU A 98 9.13 0.60 -10.53
C GLU A 98 9.78 1.94 -10.83
N THR A 99 9.45 2.96 -10.02
CA THR A 99 9.95 4.32 -10.23
C THR A 99 10.39 4.88 -8.89
N GLN A 100 11.59 5.44 -8.84
CA GLN A 100 12.09 6.13 -7.66
C GLN A 100 11.24 7.37 -7.36
N GLU A 101 11.08 7.70 -6.08
CA GLU A 101 10.24 8.83 -5.67
C GLU A 101 10.61 10.13 -6.37
N ALA A 102 11.91 10.42 -6.48
CA ALA A 102 12.42 11.63 -7.13
C ALA A 102 12.11 11.70 -8.65
N ASP A 103 11.83 10.58 -9.30
CA ASP A 103 11.60 10.51 -10.74
C ASP A 103 10.10 10.51 -11.11
N LYS A 104 9.21 10.42 -10.13
CA LYS A 104 7.77 10.29 -10.38
C LYS A 104 7.18 11.51 -11.10
N ILE A 105 7.47 12.71 -10.64
CA ILE A 105 6.94 13.96 -11.26
C ILE A 105 7.53 14.19 -12.64
N THR A 106 8.84 14.02 -12.80
CA THR A 106 9.49 14.16 -14.11
C THR A 106 9.04 13.08 -15.08
N GLY A 107 8.73 11.89 -14.59
CA GLY A 107 8.14 10.80 -15.39
C GLY A 107 6.79 11.16 -15.99
N ILE A 108 5.89 11.77 -15.19
CA ILE A 108 4.60 12.29 -15.68
C ILE A 108 4.83 13.43 -16.68
N GLN A 109 5.66 14.41 -16.33
CA GLN A 109 5.93 15.57 -17.17
C GLN A 109 6.46 15.17 -18.56
N SER A 110 7.32 14.16 -18.61
CA SER A 110 7.92 13.68 -19.88
C SER A 110 7.03 12.71 -20.66
N GLY A 111 5.89 12.26 -20.08
CA GLY A 111 5.05 11.22 -20.65
C GLY A 111 5.64 9.81 -20.56
N ALA A 112 6.67 9.60 -19.76
CA ALA A 112 7.20 8.26 -19.45
C ALA A 112 6.30 7.48 -18.49
N LEU A 113 5.46 8.18 -17.74
CA LEU A 113 4.40 7.67 -16.87
C LEU A 113 3.09 8.38 -17.20
N ASP A 114 1.99 7.64 -17.24
CA ASP A 114 0.65 8.18 -17.40
C ASP A 114 0.00 8.52 -16.05
N ILE A 115 0.31 7.72 -15.02
CA ILE A 115 -0.21 7.85 -13.67
C ILE A 115 0.93 7.56 -12.69
N SER A 116 0.99 8.31 -11.60
CA SER A 116 1.94 8.10 -10.51
C SER A 116 1.33 8.52 -9.18
N ASP A 117 1.91 8.01 -8.09
CA ASP A 117 1.50 8.24 -6.70
C ASP A 117 2.67 8.83 -5.88
N PRO A 118 3.16 10.02 -6.19
CA PRO A 118 4.23 10.64 -5.42
C PRO A 118 3.79 10.87 -3.97
N SER A 119 4.75 10.79 -3.05
CA SER A 119 4.52 11.20 -1.66
C SER A 119 4.17 12.68 -1.64
N TYR A 120 2.96 13.01 -1.19
CA TYR A 120 2.49 14.38 -1.19
C TYR A 120 3.22 15.22 -0.15
N SER A 121 3.77 16.35 -0.58
CA SER A 121 4.40 17.37 0.26
C SER A 121 4.21 18.74 -0.37
N LEU A 122 4.47 19.82 0.37
CA LEU A 122 4.47 21.17 -0.19
C LEU A 122 5.51 21.33 -1.31
N GLU A 123 6.65 20.66 -1.21
CA GLU A 123 7.67 20.67 -2.26
C GLU A 123 7.15 20.05 -3.56
N VAL A 124 6.54 18.88 -3.49
CA VAL A 124 5.93 18.20 -4.65
C VAL A 124 4.80 19.04 -5.24
N ARG A 125 3.95 19.63 -4.40
CA ARG A 125 2.89 20.53 -4.85
C ARG A 125 3.44 21.74 -5.62
N ASN A 126 4.45 22.40 -5.07
CA ASN A 126 5.10 23.53 -5.71
C ASN A 126 5.76 23.13 -7.03
N GLN A 127 6.43 21.99 -7.08
CA GLN A 127 7.02 21.46 -8.32
C GLN A 127 5.95 21.24 -9.40
N ILE A 128 4.80 20.65 -9.04
CA ILE A 128 3.68 20.48 -9.97
C ILE A 128 3.12 21.82 -10.44
N ALA A 129 2.94 22.78 -9.54
CA ALA A 129 2.47 24.11 -9.87
C ALA A 129 3.45 24.84 -10.79
N ASP A 130 4.75 24.72 -10.58
CA ASP A 130 5.77 25.31 -11.46
C ASP A 130 5.72 24.71 -12.89
N ILE A 131 5.44 23.41 -13.01
CA ILE A 131 5.29 22.73 -14.31
C ILE A 131 4.01 23.18 -15.03
N ASN A 132 2.91 23.33 -14.29
CA ASN A 132 1.62 23.75 -14.83
C ASN A 132 1.51 25.28 -15.03
N GLY A 133 2.36 26.07 -14.36
CA GLY A 133 2.31 27.53 -14.41
C GLY A 133 1.06 28.10 -13.75
N ALA A 134 0.30 28.91 -14.50
CA ALA A 134 -0.87 29.61 -13.96
C ALA A 134 -2.01 28.68 -13.48
N ASP A 135 -2.02 27.43 -13.94
CA ASP A 135 -3.06 26.44 -13.59
C ASP A 135 -2.81 25.76 -12.23
N GLY A 136 -1.66 26.00 -11.60
CA GLY A 136 -1.33 25.49 -10.27
C GLY A 136 -1.16 23.97 -10.24
N ASP A 137 -1.66 23.31 -9.20
CA ASP A 137 -1.50 21.88 -8.97
C ASP A 137 -2.53 20.99 -9.69
N ASP A 138 -3.45 21.54 -10.46
CA ASP A 138 -4.43 20.82 -11.28
C ASP A 138 -4.50 21.40 -12.70
N GLY A 139 -3.44 21.24 -13.46
CA GLY A 139 -3.29 21.83 -14.79
C GLY A 139 -3.35 20.83 -15.94
N ALA A 140 -3.08 21.35 -17.14
CA ALA A 140 -3.13 20.57 -18.38
C ALA A 140 -1.95 19.61 -18.54
N VAL A 141 -0.79 19.88 -17.94
CA VAL A 141 0.39 19.00 -17.99
C VAL A 141 0.27 17.91 -16.94
N ILE A 142 -0.02 18.32 -15.71
CA ILE A 142 -0.22 17.40 -14.58
C ILE A 142 -1.56 17.68 -13.93
N THR A 143 -2.44 16.71 -13.89
CA THR A 143 -3.69 16.75 -13.16
C THR A 143 -3.53 16.02 -11.84
N THR A 144 -3.74 16.70 -10.72
CA THR A 144 -3.64 16.13 -9.39
C THR A 144 -5.02 15.77 -8.82
N ARG A 145 -5.10 14.61 -8.19
CA ARG A 145 -6.28 14.19 -7.43
C ARG A 145 -5.83 13.79 -6.03
N LEU A 146 -6.24 14.58 -5.05
CA LEU A 146 -6.02 14.25 -3.65
C LEU A 146 -7.12 13.29 -3.18
N MET A 147 -6.72 12.28 -2.45
CA MET A 147 -7.62 11.31 -1.83
C MET A 147 -7.42 11.33 -0.32
N ASP A 148 -8.52 11.27 0.42
CA ASP A 148 -8.45 11.18 1.88
C ASP A 148 -7.72 9.90 2.27
N TYR A 149 -6.61 10.07 2.97
CA TYR A 149 -5.85 8.97 3.54
C TYR A 149 -6.32 8.69 4.96
N ARG A 150 -6.90 7.52 5.20
CA ARG A 150 -7.39 7.08 6.51
C ARG A 150 -6.28 6.46 7.38
N GLY A 151 -5.07 6.93 7.23
CA GLY A 151 -3.93 6.54 8.02
C GLY A 151 -3.51 7.65 8.98
N TYR A 152 -2.62 7.31 9.89
CA TYR A 152 -1.96 8.27 10.74
C TYR A 152 -0.48 7.91 10.91
N GLY A 153 0.36 8.92 11.04
CA GLY A 153 1.74 8.77 11.45
C GLY A 153 1.91 8.98 12.95
N TYR A 154 2.91 8.37 13.52
CA TYR A 154 3.26 8.60 14.92
C TYR A 154 4.78 8.56 15.10
N VAL A 155 5.26 9.24 16.13
CA VAL A 155 6.64 9.15 16.60
C VAL A 155 6.67 8.31 17.87
N ALA A 156 7.40 7.22 17.84
CA ALA A 156 7.61 6.36 19.01
C ALA A 156 9.07 6.39 19.46
N LEU A 157 9.29 6.38 20.76
CA LEU A 157 10.62 6.22 21.34
C LEU A 157 10.84 4.76 21.75
N ALA A 158 11.85 4.11 21.17
CA ALA A 158 12.27 2.77 21.56
C ALA A 158 12.91 2.81 22.97
N ALA A 159 12.13 2.49 24.00
CA ALA A 159 12.56 2.61 25.39
C ALA A 159 13.82 1.82 25.72
N GLY A 160 14.06 0.69 25.06
CA GLY A 160 15.27 -0.10 25.21
C GLY A 160 16.54 0.61 24.71
N ASN A 161 16.40 1.54 23.77
CA ASN A 161 17.50 2.25 23.13
C ASN A 161 17.66 3.68 23.68
N VAL A 162 16.54 4.36 23.96
CA VAL A 162 16.52 5.72 24.51
C VAL A 162 16.49 5.65 26.03
N LYS A 163 17.67 5.50 26.62
CA LYS A 163 17.86 5.30 28.06
C LYS A 163 19.16 5.94 28.57
N VAL A 164 19.22 6.13 29.85
CA VAL A 164 20.43 6.52 30.60
C VAL A 164 20.98 5.28 31.29
N GLY A 165 22.25 4.96 31.09
CA GLY A 165 22.84 3.71 31.58
C GLY A 165 22.18 2.46 30.97
N ASP A 166 22.07 1.41 31.76
CA ASP A 166 21.59 0.11 31.29
C ASP A 166 20.11 -0.19 31.64
N ASP A 167 19.50 0.63 32.50
CA ASP A 167 18.11 0.44 32.93
C ASP A 167 17.14 1.38 32.22
N PRO A 168 16.36 0.89 31.26
CA PRO A 168 15.34 1.70 30.60
C PRO A 168 14.15 2.06 31.51
N ALA A 169 14.00 1.39 32.65
CA ALA A 169 12.94 1.65 33.61
C ALA A 169 13.33 2.66 34.69
N SER A 170 14.61 3.07 34.76
CA SER A 170 15.10 4.09 35.70
C SER A 170 14.37 5.42 35.52
N GLN A 171 14.38 6.25 36.56
CA GLN A 171 13.75 7.57 36.50
C GLN A 171 14.44 8.47 35.49
N GLU A 172 15.77 8.44 35.45
CA GLU A 172 16.61 9.21 34.52
C GLU A 172 16.28 8.84 33.05
N SER A 173 16.10 7.56 32.77
CA SER A 173 15.70 7.08 31.43
C SER A 173 14.29 7.56 31.04
N LYS A 174 13.36 7.57 31.98
CA LYS A 174 12.01 8.11 31.78
C LYS A 174 12.04 9.62 31.55
N ASP A 175 12.85 10.35 32.33
CA ASP A 175 12.98 11.80 32.22
C ASP A 175 13.64 12.20 30.90
N LEU A 176 14.64 11.46 30.42
CA LEU A 176 15.23 11.64 29.10
C LEU A 176 14.16 11.52 27.99
N ARG A 177 13.39 10.43 27.99
CA ARG A 177 12.32 10.23 27.00
C ARG A 177 11.24 11.30 27.08
N LYS A 178 10.86 11.70 28.31
CA LYS A 178 9.90 12.78 28.52
C LYS A 178 10.41 14.12 27.98
N ALA A 179 11.68 14.44 28.19
CA ALA A 179 12.30 15.65 27.65
C ALA A 179 12.27 15.67 26.11
N ILE A 180 12.64 14.55 25.46
CA ILE A 180 12.59 14.41 24.00
C ILE A 180 11.15 14.60 23.49
N MET A 181 10.18 13.92 24.10
CA MET A 181 8.77 14.03 23.71
C MET A 181 8.19 15.42 23.94
N THR A 182 8.67 16.14 24.98
CA THR A 182 8.26 17.53 25.24
C THR A 182 8.72 18.45 24.11
N VAL A 183 9.97 18.31 23.66
CA VAL A 183 10.49 19.08 22.53
C VAL A 183 9.72 18.76 21.25
N LEU A 184 9.54 17.46 20.96
CA LEU A 184 8.77 17.02 19.79
C LEU A 184 7.33 17.55 19.82
N SER A 185 6.68 17.57 20.99
CA SER A 185 5.33 18.10 21.13
C SER A 185 5.28 19.62 20.91
N ALA A 186 6.33 20.35 21.30
CA ALA A 186 6.37 21.81 21.12
C ALA A 186 6.54 22.24 19.65
N TYR A 187 7.23 21.45 18.84
CA TYR A 187 7.50 21.74 17.42
C TYR A 187 6.73 20.88 16.44
N ARG A 188 5.83 20.04 16.93
CA ARG A 188 5.08 19.08 16.12
C ARG A 188 4.29 19.75 15.01
N ASP A 189 3.55 20.78 15.34
CA ASP A 189 2.63 21.44 14.42
C ASP A 189 3.42 22.19 13.32
N GLU A 190 4.50 22.89 13.70
CA GLU A 190 5.39 23.52 12.72
C GLU A 190 6.05 22.51 11.77
N GLY A 191 6.47 21.35 12.29
CA GLY A 191 7.05 20.30 11.45
C GLY A 191 6.04 19.71 10.47
N ILE A 192 4.80 19.49 10.88
CA ILE A 192 3.73 18.99 10.02
C ILE A 192 3.32 20.03 8.98
N ASP A 193 3.10 21.28 9.39
CA ASP A 193 2.69 22.37 8.49
C ASP A 193 3.78 22.68 7.45
N SER A 194 5.06 22.61 7.83
CA SER A 194 6.15 22.83 6.88
C SER A 194 6.27 21.75 5.80
N TYR A 195 5.87 20.52 6.12
CA TYR A 195 5.97 19.38 5.19
C TYR A 195 4.68 19.18 4.38
N TYR A 196 3.54 19.16 5.03
CA TYR A 196 2.25 18.83 4.42
C TYR A 196 1.35 20.03 4.13
N GLY A 197 1.63 21.21 4.71
CA GLY A 197 0.74 22.35 4.65
C GLY A 197 -0.63 22.04 5.26
N GLU A 198 -1.68 22.48 4.59
CA GLU A 198 -3.07 22.29 5.04
C GLU A 198 -3.63 20.88 4.81
N THR A 199 -2.84 19.97 4.23
CA THR A 199 -3.32 18.62 3.85
C THR A 199 -3.20 17.59 4.98
N ALA A 200 -2.55 17.93 6.08
CA ALA A 200 -2.48 17.09 7.27
C ALA A 200 -2.90 17.86 8.51
N SER A 201 -3.41 17.16 9.49
CA SER A 201 -3.76 17.73 10.80
C SER A 201 -3.20 16.89 11.92
N VAL A 202 -2.92 17.53 13.04
CA VAL A 202 -2.48 16.85 14.26
C VAL A 202 -3.68 16.28 14.99
N ILE A 203 -3.61 14.99 15.32
CA ILE A 203 -4.60 14.31 16.14
C ILE A 203 -4.14 14.40 17.60
N ASN A 204 -4.98 14.97 18.45
CA ASN A 204 -4.80 15.00 19.90
C ASN A 204 -5.74 13.98 20.54
N TYR A 205 -5.22 13.09 21.35
CA TYR A 205 -5.96 12.14 22.18
C TYR A 205 -5.88 12.53 23.65
#